data_386e90a589e84ff04b3bd5688a2caf3e
#
_entry.id   386e90a589e84ff04b3bd5688a2caf3e
#
_cell.length_a   1.000
_cell.length_b   1.000
_cell.length_c   1.000
_cell.angle_alpha   90.00
_cell.angle_beta   90.00
_cell.angle_gamma   90.00
#
_symmetry.space_group_name_H-M   'P 1'
#
loop_
_entity.id
_entity.type
_entity.pdbx_description
1 polymer ?
#
loop_
_entity_poly.entity_id
_entity_poly.type
_entity_poly.pdbx_seq_one_letter_code
_entity_poly.pdbx_strand_id
1 'polypeptide(L)'
;MTTAATVRSRAGRALTVALGALLAVTGALLTAPVAAADDAPPARAAVFTRGADPGPRVVTLTLDADWYTPGDVPRVLQILRDNGITAGFALTGRYVERYPDQVRAIAAAGHKLINHSYDHPAFTGLTTAQRADQLDRAEAAFRRLGLTTAGWFRAPYRDGYLDDGVRADLAARGDWISYDWTFDTTGYLGVPSEVILDRVRRYTVPGGIVLMHLSSDSTDTAALPAVIATLRGMGYGFTDPYRSVTRGAIGWHYAGLGAQRSVLGDPRTAEMVATTAGTAVQWFEGGRVYWRDALGAHEVHGAIGARFAGLGSVTSLLGFPVTDETPTPDGTGRFNHFEHGGSLYWTPATGARLVYGAIRAKWASLGWERGFLGYPVGDEVGVTGGRASQFQGGSVYWSAATGAHEVHGAILGRYLAQGGTAGRLGLPVSDEYTVPGGRRSDFRGGWLRWDAVTGAVTTGNP
;
A
#
# COMPACT_ATOMS: atom_id res chain seq x y z
N MET A 1 -57.92 16.64 44.05
CA MET A 1 -57.47 16.53 45.45
C MET A 1 -56.09 15.93 45.46
N THR A 2 -55.18 16.72 45.83
CA THR A 2 -54.01 16.63 46.72
C THR A 2 -52.79 15.95 46.06
N THR A 3 -51.61 16.41 46.09
CA THR A 3 -50.85 17.64 46.47
C THR A 3 -49.40 17.36 46.06
N ALA A 4 -48.74 18.36 45.58
CA ALA A 4 -47.34 18.35 45.22
C ALA A 4 -46.41 18.14 46.46
N ALA A 5 -45.24 17.50 46.22
CA ALA A 5 -44.11 17.62 47.12
C ALA A 5 -42.84 17.83 46.31
N THR A 6 -42.33 19.01 46.41
CA THR A 6 -41.06 19.49 45.89
C THR A 6 -39.90 19.02 46.76
N VAL A 7 -38.88 18.41 46.21
CA VAL A 7 -37.60 18.23 46.90
C VAL A 7 -36.52 18.91 46.07
N ARG A 8 -35.97 19.97 46.62
CA ARG A 8 -34.74 20.65 46.15
C ARG A 8 -33.53 19.82 46.55
N SER A 9 -32.63 19.54 45.65
CA SER A 9 -31.28 19.14 45.99
C SER A 9 -30.23 19.99 45.24
N ARG A 10 -29.22 20.27 45.96
CA ARG A 10 -28.19 21.31 45.81
C ARG A 10 -27.31 21.11 44.55
N ALA A 11 -26.95 22.24 43.99
CA ALA A 11 -25.96 22.43 42.92
C ALA A 11 -24.58 21.91 43.34
N GLY A 12 -24.02 20.98 42.57
CA GLY A 12 -22.60 20.69 42.51
C GLY A 12 -22.01 21.38 41.28
N ARG A 13 -21.13 22.34 41.49
CA ARG A 13 -20.40 23.03 40.43
C ARG A 13 -19.37 22.10 39.84
N ALA A 14 -19.57 21.66 38.61
CA ALA A 14 -18.53 21.08 37.78
C ALA A 14 -17.78 22.20 37.06
N LEU A 15 -16.49 22.28 37.29
CA LEU A 15 -15.57 23.24 36.70
C LEU A 15 -15.27 22.76 35.28
N THR A 16 -15.92 23.36 34.27
CA THR A 16 -15.61 23.10 32.86
C THR A 16 -14.45 24.00 32.46
N VAL A 17 -13.27 23.44 32.31
CA VAL A 17 -12.12 24.15 31.72
C VAL A 17 -12.34 24.17 30.19
N ALA A 18 -12.76 25.32 29.70
CA ALA A 18 -12.80 25.57 28.24
C ALA A 18 -11.38 25.90 27.78
N LEU A 19 -10.77 24.97 27.05
CA LEU A 19 -9.53 25.21 26.29
C LEU A 19 -9.89 25.69 24.89
N GLY A 20 -10.12 26.99 24.75
CA GLY A 20 -10.33 27.66 23.47
C GLY A 20 -9.23 28.69 23.25
N ALA A 21 -8.12 28.30 22.68
CA ALA A 21 -7.15 29.22 22.08
C ALA A 21 -7.22 29.05 20.56
N LEU A 22 -8.04 29.88 19.92
CA LEU A 22 -8.10 30.02 18.47
C LEU A 22 -6.86 30.82 18.03
N LEU A 23 -5.80 30.15 17.59
CA LEU A 23 -4.70 30.77 16.85
C LEU A 23 -5.13 30.86 15.37
N ALA A 24 -5.47 32.06 14.94
CA ALA A 24 -5.60 32.38 13.52
C ALA A 24 -4.19 32.32 12.88
N VAL A 25 -3.87 31.20 12.27
CA VAL A 25 -2.72 31.09 11.39
C VAL A 25 -3.18 31.59 10.03
N THR A 26 -2.68 32.74 9.58
CA THR A 26 -2.77 33.16 8.18
C THR A 26 -2.03 32.12 7.35
N GLY A 27 -2.82 31.25 6.70
CA GLY A 27 -2.30 30.21 5.84
C GLY A 27 -1.63 30.82 4.62
N ALA A 28 -0.32 30.63 4.49
CA ALA A 28 0.26 30.54 3.18
C ALA A 28 -0.48 29.41 2.45
N LEU A 29 -1.08 29.70 1.31
CA LEU A 29 -1.60 28.71 0.38
C LEU A 29 -0.45 27.74 0.08
N LEU A 30 -0.40 26.61 0.77
CA LEU A 30 0.30 25.44 0.29
C LEU A 30 -0.47 25.03 -0.98
N THR A 31 0.08 25.39 -2.14
CA THR A 31 -0.32 24.77 -3.40
C THR A 31 -0.28 23.26 -3.13
N ALA A 32 -1.38 22.58 -3.38
CA ALA A 32 -1.43 21.13 -3.29
C ALA A 32 -0.20 20.58 -4.04
N PRO A 33 0.57 19.69 -3.46
CA PRO A 33 1.71 19.12 -4.16
C PRO A 33 1.17 18.51 -5.46
N VAL A 34 1.77 18.87 -6.59
CA VAL A 34 1.56 18.15 -7.85
C VAL A 34 1.86 16.70 -7.52
N ALA A 35 0.90 15.80 -7.73
CA ALA A 35 1.12 14.38 -7.46
C ALA A 35 2.42 13.96 -8.15
N ALA A 36 3.28 13.28 -7.41
CA ALA A 36 4.51 12.75 -7.98
C ALA A 36 4.16 11.81 -9.13
N ALA A 37 5.01 11.71 -10.13
CA ALA A 37 4.74 10.86 -11.30
C ALA A 37 4.46 9.40 -10.91
N ASP A 38 5.04 8.93 -9.80
CA ASP A 38 4.85 7.60 -9.21
C ASP A 38 3.52 7.46 -8.44
N ASP A 39 2.81 8.55 -8.15
CA ASP A 39 1.48 8.56 -7.53
C ASP A 39 0.33 8.63 -8.55
N ALA A 40 0.63 8.94 -9.79
CA ALA A 40 -0.38 8.93 -10.85
C ALA A 40 -0.67 7.49 -11.30
N PRO A 41 -1.96 7.09 -11.40
CA PRO A 41 -2.31 5.80 -11.96
C PRO A 41 -1.84 5.68 -13.41
N PRO A 42 -1.49 4.46 -13.88
CA PRO A 42 -1.13 4.25 -15.27
C PRO A 42 -2.22 4.77 -16.23
N ALA A 43 -1.83 5.51 -17.25
CA ALA A 43 -2.77 6.01 -18.26
C ALA A 43 -3.32 4.90 -19.18
N ARG A 44 -2.65 3.74 -19.24
CA ARG A 44 -3.02 2.58 -20.03
C ARG A 44 -2.68 1.31 -19.29
N ALA A 45 -3.50 0.27 -19.45
CA ALA A 45 -3.21 -1.06 -18.93
C ALA A 45 -1.91 -1.61 -19.54
N ALA A 46 -1.07 -2.21 -18.70
CA ALA A 46 0.10 -2.96 -19.14
C ALA A 46 -0.33 -4.33 -19.68
N VAL A 47 0.30 -4.76 -20.76
CA VAL A 47 -0.05 -6.03 -21.43
C VAL A 47 1.00 -7.08 -21.11
N PHE A 48 0.54 -8.23 -20.61
CA PHE A 48 1.35 -9.40 -20.35
C PHE A 48 0.89 -10.55 -21.25
N THR A 49 1.63 -10.84 -22.31
CA THR A 49 1.48 -12.05 -23.13
C THR A 49 2.51 -13.11 -22.75
N ARG A 50 3.40 -12.74 -21.83
CA ARG A 50 4.47 -13.53 -21.25
C ARG A 50 4.83 -12.93 -19.88
N GLY A 51 5.36 -13.73 -18.97
CA GLY A 51 5.80 -13.23 -17.68
C GLY A 51 6.83 -12.09 -17.79
N ALA A 52 6.81 -11.17 -16.84
CA ALA A 52 7.67 -9.99 -16.80
C ALA A 52 9.16 -10.34 -16.70
N ASP A 53 9.49 -11.49 -16.08
CA ASP A 53 10.83 -12.06 -16.04
C ASP A 53 10.87 -13.37 -16.85
N PRO A 54 11.30 -13.35 -18.12
CA PRO A 54 11.34 -14.53 -18.98
C PRO A 54 12.58 -15.41 -18.76
N GLY A 55 13.48 -15.09 -17.82
CA GLY A 55 14.73 -15.82 -17.59
C GLY A 55 14.53 -17.26 -17.11
N PRO A 56 13.74 -17.51 -16.05
CA PRO A 56 13.50 -18.85 -15.54
C PRO A 56 12.69 -19.72 -16.53
N ARG A 57 13.00 -21.00 -16.60
CA ARG A 57 12.19 -21.98 -17.35
C ARG A 57 10.91 -22.35 -16.58
N VAL A 58 10.02 -21.39 -16.44
CA VAL A 58 8.72 -21.55 -15.80
C VAL A 58 7.61 -21.10 -16.74
N VAL A 59 6.40 -21.61 -16.50
CA VAL A 59 5.18 -21.20 -17.21
C VAL A 59 4.07 -20.92 -16.21
N THR A 60 3.10 -20.11 -16.62
CA THR A 60 1.87 -19.89 -15.86
C THR A 60 0.71 -20.56 -16.58
N LEU A 61 -0.10 -21.33 -15.86
CA LEU A 61 -1.34 -21.90 -16.41
C LEU A 61 -2.49 -20.92 -16.16
N THR A 62 -3.35 -20.76 -17.18
CA THR A 62 -4.58 -19.97 -17.06
C THR A 62 -5.73 -20.71 -17.73
N LEU A 63 -6.94 -20.49 -17.21
CA LEU A 63 -8.17 -21.10 -17.69
C LEU A 63 -9.23 -20.01 -17.87
N ASP A 64 -9.82 -19.96 -19.07
CA ASP A 64 -10.92 -19.06 -19.35
C ASP A 64 -12.25 -19.79 -19.24
N ALA A 65 -13.27 -19.12 -18.68
CA ALA A 65 -14.61 -19.66 -18.56
C ALA A 65 -15.67 -18.61 -18.88
N ASP A 66 -16.55 -18.98 -19.77
CA ASP A 66 -17.80 -18.29 -20.04
C ASP A 66 -18.99 -18.95 -19.32
N TRP A 67 -20.20 -18.42 -19.51
CA TRP A 67 -21.41 -18.87 -18.77
C TRP A 67 -22.12 -20.09 -19.35
N TYR A 68 -21.68 -20.62 -20.47
CA TYR A 68 -22.44 -21.68 -21.17
C TYR A 68 -22.42 -23.00 -20.40
N THR A 69 -21.24 -23.40 -19.96
CA THR A 69 -21.08 -24.66 -19.23
C THR A 69 -20.08 -24.47 -18.07
N PRO A 70 -20.33 -25.17 -16.92
CA PRO A 70 -19.52 -24.91 -15.72
C PRO A 70 -18.10 -25.47 -15.78
N GLY A 71 -17.82 -26.44 -16.65
CA GLY A 71 -16.62 -27.26 -16.58
C GLY A 71 -16.58 -28.12 -15.30
N ASP A 72 -15.55 -28.96 -15.18
CA ASP A 72 -15.29 -29.76 -13.98
C ASP A 72 -14.30 -29.05 -13.05
N VAL A 73 -14.75 -27.96 -12.41
CA VAL A 73 -13.94 -27.16 -11.48
C VAL A 73 -13.36 -28.01 -10.35
N PRO A 74 -14.09 -28.88 -9.66
CA PRO A 74 -13.53 -29.70 -8.59
C PRO A 74 -12.35 -30.55 -9.05
N ARG A 75 -12.42 -31.16 -10.22
CA ARG A 75 -11.36 -31.95 -10.81
C ARG A 75 -10.13 -31.10 -11.18
N VAL A 76 -10.34 -29.93 -11.80
CA VAL A 76 -9.27 -29.01 -12.14
C VAL A 76 -8.54 -28.56 -10.87
N LEU A 77 -9.29 -28.14 -9.84
CA LEU A 77 -8.70 -27.71 -8.56
C LEU A 77 -7.92 -28.84 -7.88
N GLN A 78 -8.42 -30.08 -7.95
CA GLN A 78 -7.71 -31.25 -7.42
C GLN A 78 -6.38 -31.46 -8.15
N ILE A 79 -6.38 -31.43 -9.49
CA ILE A 79 -5.17 -31.63 -10.31
C ILE A 79 -4.15 -30.51 -10.01
N LEU A 80 -4.57 -29.26 -9.95
CA LEU A 80 -3.68 -28.13 -9.65
C LEU A 80 -3.07 -28.24 -8.28
N ARG A 81 -3.87 -28.58 -7.24
CA ARG A 81 -3.42 -28.79 -5.86
C ARG A 81 -2.40 -29.92 -5.77
N ASP A 82 -2.68 -31.08 -6.35
CA ASP A 82 -1.81 -32.25 -6.32
C ASP A 82 -0.45 -31.99 -6.98
N ASN A 83 -0.41 -31.00 -7.86
CA ASN A 83 0.80 -30.56 -8.56
C ASN A 83 1.46 -29.31 -7.96
N GLY A 84 0.88 -28.70 -6.92
CA GLY A 84 1.38 -27.47 -6.31
C GLY A 84 1.34 -26.24 -7.24
N ILE A 85 0.32 -26.18 -8.10
CA ILE A 85 0.21 -25.13 -9.14
C ILE A 85 -0.88 -24.14 -8.74
N THR A 86 -0.53 -22.85 -8.68
CA THR A 86 -1.48 -21.75 -8.63
C THR A 86 -1.70 -21.22 -10.06
N ALA A 87 -2.95 -21.23 -10.52
CA ALA A 87 -3.34 -20.82 -11.87
C ALA A 87 -4.11 -19.49 -11.87
N GLY A 88 -4.26 -18.88 -13.05
CA GLY A 88 -5.18 -17.78 -13.28
C GLY A 88 -6.50 -18.28 -13.86
N PHE A 89 -7.62 -17.71 -13.43
CA PHE A 89 -8.95 -18.00 -13.94
C PHE A 89 -9.59 -16.70 -14.45
N ALA A 90 -9.73 -16.59 -15.78
CA ALA A 90 -10.43 -15.46 -16.37
C ALA A 90 -11.90 -15.85 -16.56
N LEU A 91 -12.75 -15.23 -15.73
CA LEU A 91 -14.16 -15.59 -15.62
C LEU A 91 -15.04 -14.43 -16.07
N THR A 92 -16.06 -14.72 -16.89
CA THR A 92 -17.05 -13.72 -17.26
C THR A 92 -17.98 -13.42 -16.08
N GLY A 93 -18.53 -12.20 -16.04
CA GLY A 93 -19.50 -11.82 -14.99
C GLY A 93 -20.72 -12.76 -14.98
N ARG A 94 -21.18 -13.20 -16.14
CA ARG A 94 -22.27 -14.19 -16.23
C ARG A 94 -21.88 -15.55 -15.66
N TYR A 95 -20.65 -15.99 -15.82
CA TYR A 95 -20.16 -17.20 -15.17
C TYR A 95 -20.20 -17.07 -13.65
N VAL A 96 -19.70 -15.94 -13.15
CA VAL A 96 -19.67 -15.65 -11.71
C VAL A 96 -21.07 -15.66 -11.09
N GLU A 97 -22.05 -15.08 -11.76
CA GLU A 97 -23.44 -15.07 -11.31
C GLU A 97 -24.08 -16.46 -11.39
N ARG A 98 -23.77 -17.24 -12.40
CA ARG A 98 -24.38 -18.54 -12.63
C ARG A 98 -23.79 -19.65 -11.76
N TYR A 99 -22.47 -19.56 -11.45
CA TYR A 99 -21.73 -20.60 -10.75
C TYR A 99 -20.97 -20.07 -9.52
N PRO A 100 -21.62 -19.35 -8.60
CA PRO A 100 -20.97 -18.64 -7.50
C PRO A 100 -20.15 -19.56 -6.57
N ASP A 101 -20.57 -20.79 -6.36
CA ASP A 101 -19.88 -21.73 -5.48
C ASP A 101 -18.57 -22.24 -6.10
N GLN A 102 -18.53 -22.41 -7.42
CA GLN A 102 -17.29 -22.72 -8.11
C GLN A 102 -16.30 -21.57 -8.05
N VAL A 103 -16.76 -20.34 -8.23
CA VAL A 103 -15.92 -19.14 -8.12
C VAL A 103 -15.34 -19.00 -6.71
N ARG A 104 -16.15 -19.23 -5.67
CA ARG A 104 -15.66 -19.26 -4.28
C ARG A 104 -14.63 -20.35 -4.06
N ALA A 105 -14.83 -21.55 -4.64
CA ALA A 105 -13.89 -22.66 -4.53
C ALA A 105 -12.54 -22.34 -5.21
N ILE A 106 -12.56 -21.69 -6.39
CA ILE A 106 -11.37 -21.24 -7.11
C ILE A 106 -10.61 -20.23 -6.26
N ALA A 107 -11.30 -19.21 -5.72
CA ALA A 107 -10.70 -18.19 -4.88
C ALA A 107 -10.13 -18.78 -3.56
N ALA A 108 -10.89 -19.64 -2.89
CA ALA A 108 -10.48 -20.29 -1.64
C ALA A 108 -9.26 -21.20 -1.82
N ALA A 109 -9.06 -21.76 -3.01
CA ALA A 109 -7.86 -22.51 -3.37
C ALA A 109 -6.63 -21.62 -3.65
N GLY A 110 -6.77 -20.29 -3.59
CA GLY A 110 -5.69 -19.33 -3.77
C GLY A 110 -5.33 -19.03 -5.23
N HIS A 111 -6.21 -19.38 -6.17
CA HIS A 111 -6.01 -19.08 -7.58
C HIS A 111 -6.35 -17.62 -7.89
N LYS A 112 -5.69 -17.03 -8.91
CA LYS A 112 -5.93 -15.66 -9.34
C LYS A 112 -7.22 -15.54 -10.14
N LEU A 113 -8.13 -14.67 -9.71
CA LEU A 113 -9.31 -14.28 -10.47
C LEU A 113 -8.97 -13.13 -11.42
N ILE A 114 -9.46 -13.20 -12.65
CA ILE A 114 -9.23 -12.23 -13.72
C ILE A 114 -10.58 -11.87 -14.31
N ASN A 115 -10.87 -10.58 -14.50
CA ASN A 115 -12.08 -10.10 -15.16
C ASN A 115 -12.02 -10.45 -16.65
N HIS A 116 -13.02 -11.16 -17.15
CA HIS A 116 -13.11 -11.57 -18.57
C HIS A 116 -14.31 -10.93 -19.27
N SER A 117 -14.62 -9.66 -18.96
CA SER A 117 -15.84 -8.94 -19.31
C SER A 117 -17.10 -9.54 -18.67
N TYR A 118 -18.26 -8.94 -18.93
CA TYR A 118 -19.51 -9.48 -18.38
C TYR A 118 -20.08 -10.64 -19.21
N ASP A 119 -20.19 -10.47 -20.53
CA ASP A 119 -20.80 -11.45 -21.44
C ASP A 119 -20.01 -11.71 -22.73
N HIS A 120 -18.69 -11.53 -22.66
CA HIS A 120 -17.71 -11.98 -23.64
C HIS A 120 -17.78 -11.32 -25.03
N PRO A 121 -18.04 -9.99 -25.17
CA PRO A 121 -18.04 -9.34 -26.49
C PRO A 121 -16.61 -9.04 -26.97
N ALA A 122 -16.45 -8.90 -28.29
CA ALA A 122 -15.24 -8.32 -28.88
C ALA A 122 -15.12 -6.82 -28.49
N PHE A 123 -13.99 -6.42 -27.91
CA PHE A 123 -13.83 -5.10 -27.27
C PHE A 123 -13.60 -3.95 -28.25
N THR A 124 -12.98 -4.21 -29.41
CA THR A 124 -12.74 -3.16 -30.43
C THR A 124 -14.05 -2.65 -31.06
N GLY A 125 -15.08 -3.51 -31.12
CA GLY A 125 -16.41 -3.13 -31.61
C GLY A 125 -17.26 -2.33 -30.64
N LEU A 126 -16.82 -2.17 -29.38
CA LEU A 126 -17.57 -1.47 -28.34
C LEU A 126 -17.13 0.00 -28.22
N THR A 127 -18.10 0.85 -27.87
CA THR A 127 -17.80 2.22 -27.40
C THR A 127 -17.16 2.20 -26.02
N THR A 128 -16.48 3.28 -25.62
CA THR A 128 -15.93 3.44 -24.25
C THR A 128 -16.97 3.18 -23.15
N ALA A 129 -18.22 3.67 -23.34
CA ALA A 129 -19.29 3.44 -22.37
C ALA A 129 -19.70 1.95 -22.29
N GLN A 130 -19.74 1.24 -23.41
CA GLN A 130 -20.06 -0.17 -23.44
C GLN A 130 -18.92 -1.00 -22.82
N ARG A 131 -17.67 -0.67 -23.09
CA ARG A 131 -16.52 -1.31 -22.43
C ARG A 131 -16.58 -1.11 -20.90
N ALA A 132 -16.87 0.12 -20.45
CA ALA A 132 -17.05 0.41 -19.03
C ALA A 132 -18.17 -0.44 -18.41
N ASP A 133 -19.33 -0.57 -19.07
CA ASP A 133 -20.44 -1.43 -18.60
C ASP A 133 -20.01 -2.89 -18.47
N GLN A 134 -19.29 -3.42 -19.44
CA GLN A 134 -18.77 -4.78 -19.42
C GLN A 134 -17.84 -5.05 -18.23
N LEU A 135 -16.92 -4.13 -17.97
CA LEU A 135 -15.96 -4.23 -16.87
C LEU A 135 -16.64 -4.08 -15.51
N ASP A 136 -17.49 -3.06 -15.35
CA ASP A 136 -18.15 -2.74 -14.09
C ASP A 136 -19.13 -3.83 -13.65
N ARG A 137 -19.92 -4.37 -14.60
CA ARG A 137 -20.87 -5.45 -14.31
C ARG A 137 -20.14 -6.73 -13.91
N ALA A 138 -19.06 -7.08 -14.58
CA ALA A 138 -18.27 -8.23 -14.21
C ALA A 138 -17.66 -8.06 -12.81
N GLU A 139 -17.01 -6.95 -12.54
CA GLU A 139 -16.43 -6.68 -11.21
C GLU A 139 -17.51 -6.61 -10.11
N ALA A 140 -18.69 -6.10 -10.43
CA ALA A 140 -19.84 -6.13 -9.50
C ALA A 140 -20.30 -7.56 -9.19
N ALA A 141 -20.22 -8.50 -10.15
CA ALA A 141 -20.52 -9.90 -9.90
C ALA A 141 -19.53 -10.53 -8.91
N PHE A 142 -18.22 -10.28 -9.08
CA PHE A 142 -17.21 -10.72 -8.10
C PHE A 142 -17.42 -10.09 -6.73
N ARG A 143 -17.66 -8.78 -6.65
CA ARG A 143 -17.88 -8.06 -5.37
C ARG A 143 -19.10 -8.60 -4.60
N ARG A 144 -20.17 -9.04 -5.27
CA ARG A 144 -21.31 -9.70 -4.60
C ARG A 144 -20.93 -10.99 -3.88
N LEU A 145 -19.83 -11.62 -4.27
CA LEU A 145 -19.28 -12.80 -3.60
C LEU A 145 -18.23 -12.45 -2.52
N GLY A 146 -17.94 -11.14 -2.31
CA GLY A 146 -16.85 -10.66 -1.44
C GLY A 146 -15.47 -10.85 -2.08
N LEU A 147 -15.40 -10.96 -3.41
CA LEU A 147 -14.18 -11.18 -4.18
C LEU A 147 -13.85 -9.99 -5.07
N THR A 148 -12.62 -9.93 -5.57
CA THR A 148 -12.15 -8.92 -6.53
C THR A 148 -11.18 -9.54 -7.53
N THR A 149 -11.08 -8.94 -8.71
CA THR A 149 -10.04 -9.26 -9.69
C THR A 149 -8.77 -8.45 -9.47
N ALA A 150 -8.78 -7.49 -8.54
CA ALA A 150 -7.67 -6.59 -8.22
C ALA A 150 -7.15 -5.82 -9.45
N GLY A 151 -8.03 -5.50 -10.41
CA GLY A 151 -7.68 -4.76 -11.62
C GLY A 151 -6.92 -5.57 -12.67
N TRP A 152 -7.17 -6.88 -12.72
CA TRP A 152 -6.67 -7.74 -13.78
C TRP A 152 -7.79 -8.06 -14.78
N PHE A 153 -7.50 -7.87 -16.05
CA PHE A 153 -8.42 -8.09 -17.13
C PHE A 153 -7.80 -9.02 -18.21
N ARG A 154 -8.64 -9.79 -18.88
CA ARG A 154 -8.29 -10.51 -20.09
C ARG A 154 -9.32 -10.21 -21.19
N ALA A 155 -8.83 -9.79 -22.36
CA ALA A 155 -9.70 -9.46 -23.47
C ALA A 155 -10.34 -10.73 -24.08
N PRO A 156 -11.68 -10.79 -24.22
CA PRO A 156 -12.35 -11.83 -25.02
C PRO A 156 -11.74 -11.89 -26.42
N TYR A 157 -11.50 -13.10 -26.92
CA TYR A 157 -10.90 -13.34 -28.25
C TYR A 157 -9.52 -12.69 -28.45
N ARG A 158 -8.90 -12.14 -27.41
CA ARG A 158 -7.71 -11.28 -27.49
C ARG A 158 -7.97 -9.99 -28.27
N ASP A 159 -9.23 -9.61 -28.42
CA ASP A 159 -9.63 -8.47 -29.22
C ASP A 159 -9.36 -7.15 -28.47
N GLY A 160 -8.58 -6.26 -29.09
CA GLY A 160 -8.23 -4.96 -28.51
C GLY A 160 -7.13 -4.97 -27.45
N TYR A 161 -6.48 -6.10 -27.15
CA TYR A 161 -5.47 -6.17 -26.07
C TYR A 161 -4.26 -5.24 -26.28
N LEU A 162 -3.94 -4.87 -27.53
CA LEU A 162 -2.91 -3.88 -27.87
C LEU A 162 -3.49 -2.53 -28.31
N ASP A 163 -4.81 -2.42 -28.44
CA ASP A 163 -5.46 -1.16 -28.83
C ASP A 163 -5.33 -0.12 -27.71
N ASP A 164 -4.80 1.05 -28.04
CA ASP A 164 -4.52 2.11 -27.07
C ASP A 164 -5.78 2.68 -26.42
N GLY A 165 -6.91 2.73 -27.15
CA GLY A 165 -8.19 3.18 -26.62
C GLY A 165 -8.77 2.17 -25.63
N VAL A 166 -8.74 0.87 -25.97
CA VAL A 166 -9.15 -0.21 -25.06
C VAL A 166 -8.30 -0.19 -23.80
N ARG A 167 -6.98 -0.12 -23.93
CA ARG A 167 -6.06 -0.08 -22.78
C ARG A 167 -6.24 1.16 -21.91
N ALA A 168 -6.59 2.31 -22.51
CA ALA A 168 -6.90 3.53 -21.75
C ALA A 168 -8.23 3.38 -21.00
N ASP A 169 -9.26 2.80 -21.61
CA ASP A 169 -10.55 2.53 -20.97
C ASP A 169 -10.43 1.54 -19.81
N LEU A 170 -9.59 0.50 -19.96
CA LEU A 170 -9.24 -0.42 -18.87
C LEU A 170 -8.60 0.35 -17.70
N ALA A 171 -7.56 1.12 -17.99
CA ALA A 171 -6.85 1.89 -16.96
C ALA A 171 -7.75 2.89 -16.23
N ALA A 172 -8.67 3.56 -16.95
CA ALA A 172 -9.66 4.48 -16.37
C ALA A 172 -10.62 3.79 -15.38
N ARG A 173 -10.76 2.47 -15.44
CA ARG A 173 -11.57 1.65 -14.52
C ARG A 173 -10.75 0.97 -13.43
N GLY A 174 -9.42 1.17 -13.40
CA GLY A 174 -8.52 0.53 -12.46
C GLY A 174 -8.07 -0.87 -12.87
N ASP A 175 -8.37 -1.30 -14.11
CA ASP A 175 -7.86 -2.52 -14.71
C ASP A 175 -6.52 -2.22 -15.38
N TRP A 176 -5.45 -2.23 -14.58
CA TRP A 176 -4.12 -1.81 -15.03
C TRP A 176 -3.27 -2.94 -15.58
N ILE A 177 -3.74 -4.19 -15.48
CA ILE A 177 -3.08 -5.39 -16.02
C ILE A 177 -3.99 -6.07 -17.03
N SER A 178 -3.63 -6.05 -18.34
CA SER A 178 -4.19 -6.91 -19.36
C SER A 178 -3.36 -8.19 -19.40
N TYR A 179 -3.91 -9.28 -18.85
CA TYR A 179 -3.21 -10.55 -18.68
C TYR A 179 -3.63 -11.55 -19.73
N ASP A 180 -2.95 -11.53 -20.86
CA ASP A 180 -3.21 -12.34 -22.03
C ASP A 180 -2.39 -13.65 -22.00
N TRP A 181 -2.10 -14.24 -23.12
CA TRP A 181 -1.43 -15.53 -23.21
C TRP A 181 -0.32 -15.55 -24.28
N THR A 182 0.64 -16.45 -24.10
CA THR A 182 1.66 -16.75 -25.11
C THR A 182 1.08 -17.61 -26.21
N PHE A 183 0.36 -18.66 -25.83
CA PHE A 183 -0.35 -19.52 -26.75
C PHE A 183 -1.60 -20.12 -26.09
N ASP A 184 -2.54 -20.53 -26.97
CA ASP A 184 -3.80 -21.16 -26.63
C ASP A 184 -3.70 -22.67 -26.98
N THR A 185 -4.17 -23.53 -26.09
CA THR A 185 -4.25 -24.99 -26.32
C THR A 185 -5.27 -25.35 -27.39
N THR A 186 -6.27 -24.50 -27.62
CA THR A 186 -7.42 -24.71 -28.50
C THR A 186 -8.34 -25.86 -28.08
N GLY A 187 -8.29 -26.28 -26.83
CA GLY A 187 -9.13 -27.35 -26.29
C GLY A 187 -10.62 -27.07 -26.35
N TYR A 188 -11.03 -25.79 -26.39
CA TYR A 188 -12.44 -25.38 -26.56
C TYR A 188 -13.06 -25.81 -27.89
N LEU A 189 -12.23 -26.17 -28.91
CA LEU A 189 -12.68 -26.73 -30.16
C LEU A 189 -12.95 -28.25 -30.10
N GLY A 190 -12.82 -28.87 -28.90
CA GLY A 190 -12.99 -30.31 -28.75
C GLY A 190 -11.89 -31.16 -29.41
N VAL A 191 -10.72 -30.58 -29.66
CA VAL A 191 -9.59 -31.27 -30.32
C VAL A 191 -9.06 -32.40 -29.44
N PRO A 192 -8.49 -33.49 -30.05
CA PRO A 192 -7.85 -34.57 -29.32
C PRO A 192 -6.70 -34.05 -28.41
N SER A 193 -6.45 -34.69 -27.29
CA SER A 193 -5.36 -34.32 -26.36
C SER A 193 -3.99 -34.24 -27.04
N GLU A 194 -3.69 -35.07 -28.03
CA GLU A 194 -2.43 -35.01 -28.76
C GLU A 194 -2.23 -33.68 -29.51
N VAL A 195 -3.30 -33.08 -30.03
CA VAL A 195 -3.24 -31.76 -30.65
C VAL A 195 -2.87 -30.70 -29.60
N ILE A 196 -3.46 -30.77 -28.41
CA ILE A 196 -3.12 -29.89 -27.26
C ILE A 196 -1.64 -30.07 -26.91
N LEU A 197 -1.17 -31.30 -26.73
CA LEU A 197 0.21 -31.60 -26.36
C LEU A 197 1.22 -31.19 -27.42
N ASP A 198 0.87 -31.33 -28.74
CA ASP A 198 1.70 -30.83 -29.82
C ASP A 198 1.86 -29.30 -29.75
N ARG A 199 0.77 -28.56 -29.48
CA ARG A 199 0.82 -27.10 -29.28
C ARG A 199 1.66 -26.74 -28.06
N VAL A 200 1.54 -27.47 -26.96
CA VAL A 200 2.39 -27.29 -25.76
C VAL A 200 3.85 -27.43 -26.11
N ARG A 201 4.23 -28.51 -26.86
CA ARG A 201 5.64 -28.74 -27.24
C ARG A 201 6.17 -27.63 -28.15
N ARG A 202 5.36 -27.14 -29.09
CA ARG A 202 5.79 -26.17 -30.12
C ARG A 202 5.89 -24.74 -29.61
N TYR A 203 4.95 -24.32 -28.76
CA TYR A 203 4.77 -22.90 -28.42
C TYR A 203 5.20 -22.52 -27.02
N THR A 204 5.56 -23.48 -26.17
CA THR A 204 6.04 -23.16 -24.83
C THR A 204 7.41 -22.49 -24.89
N VAL A 205 7.51 -21.34 -24.22
CA VAL A 205 8.74 -20.58 -24.03
C VAL A 205 8.92 -20.24 -22.55
N PRO A 206 10.14 -19.96 -22.07
CA PRO A 206 10.35 -19.51 -20.69
C PRO A 206 9.48 -18.28 -20.37
N GLY A 207 8.82 -18.28 -19.23
CA GLY A 207 7.86 -17.26 -18.84
C GLY A 207 6.50 -17.35 -19.55
N GLY A 208 6.26 -18.38 -20.39
CA GLY A 208 5.03 -18.50 -21.18
C GLY A 208 3.77 -18.54 -20.31
N ILE A 209 2.71 -17.87 -20.77
CA ILE A 209 1.35 -17.94 -20.22
C ILE A 209 0.55 -18.87 -21.13
N VAL A 210 0.12 -20.00 -20.60
CA VAL A 210 -0.65 -21.02 -21.31
C VAL A 210 -2.13 -20.77 -21.10
N LEU A 211 -2.88 -20.59 -22.18
CA LEU A 211 -4.33 -20.51 -22.14
C LEU A 211 -4.94 -21.89 -22.34
N MET A 212 -5.81 -22.26 -21.42
CA MET A 212 -6.73 -23.40 -21.45
C MET A 212 -8.15 -22.92 -21.20
N HIS A 213 -9.17 -23.77 -21.41
CA HIS A 213 -10.56 -23.38 -21.23
C HIS A 213 -11.28 -24.30 -20.26
N LEU A 214 -12.12 -23.70 -19.43
CA LEU A 214 -12.92 -24.38 -18.41
C LEU A 214 -14.37 -24.43 -18.86
N SER A 215 -14.68 -25.36 -19.73
CA SER A 215 -16.05 -25.65 -20.17
C SER A 215 -16.24 -27.15 -20.34
N SER A 216 -17.47 -27.64 -20.32
CA SER A 216 -17.74 -29.07 -20.51
C SER A 216 -17.43 -29.54 -21.93
N ASP A 217 -17.41 -28.63 -22.87
CA ASP A 217 -17.14 -28.92 -24.30
C ASP A 217 -15.63 -28.86 -24.60
N SER A 218 -14.84 -28.33 -23.67
CA SER A 218 -13.39 -28.28 -23.80
C SER A 218 -12.75 -29.60 -23.39
N THR A 219 -11.80 -30.05 -24.19
CA THR A 219 -10.93 -31.21 -23.91
C THR A 219 -9.78 -30.84 -22.95
N ASP A 220 -9.61 -29.59 -22.62
CA ASP A 220 -8.49 -29.08 -21.79
C ASP A 220 -8.46 -29.69 -20.38
N THR A 221 -9.62 -29.85 -19.72
CA THR A 221 -9.69 -30.46 -18.38
C THR A 221 -9.20 -31.90 -18.39
N ALA A 222 -9.54 -32.67 -19.44
CA ALA A 222 -9.08 -34.05 -19.58
C ALA A 222 -7.58 -34.11 -19.92
N ALA A 223 -7.07 -33.16 -20.71
CA ALA A 223 -5.68 -33.09 -21.11
C ALA A 223 -4.75 -32.49 -20.02
N LEU A 224 -5.28 -31.79 -19.03
CA LEU A 224 -4.48 -31.04 -18.04
C LEU A 224 -3.38 -31.86 -17.34
N PRO A 225 -3.61 -33.11 -16.88
CA PRO A 225 -2.53 -33.93 -16.31
C PRO A 225 -1.39 -34.20 -17.32
N ALA A 226 -1.73 -34.46 -18.57
CA ALA A 226 -0.74 -34.72 -19.63
C ALA A 226 0.00 -33.44 -20.04
N VAL A 227 -0.68 -32.29 -20.05
CA VAL A 227 -0.05 -30.96 -20.26
C VAL A 227 0.98 -30.68 -19.17
N ILE A 228 0.65 -30.87 -17.88
CA ILE A 228 1.57 -30.71 -16.76
C ILE A 228 2.77 -31.64 -16.90
N ALA A 229 2.55 -32.93 -17.19
CA ALA A 229 3.60 -33.91 -17.39
C ALA A 229 4.52 -33.54 -18.56
N THR A 230 3.95 -33.10 -19.68
CA THR A 230 4.71 -32.69 -20.87
C THR A 230 5.60 -31.47 -20.56
N LEU A 231 5.04 -30.44 -19.90
CA LEU A 231 5.80 -29.24 -19.51
C LEU A 231 6.98 -29.62 -18.58
N ARG A 232 6.74 -30.47 -17.59
CA ARG A 232 7.81 -30.97 -16.70
C ARG A 232 8.85 -31.78 -17.47
N GLY A 233 8.43 -32.64 -18.38
CA GLY A 233 9.32 -33.42 -19.24
C GLY A 233 10.19 -32.56 -20.16
N MET A 234 9.70 -31.37 -20.53
CA MET A 234 10.47 -30.36 -21.26
C MET A 234 11.38 -29.52 -20.35
N GLY A 235 11.41 -29.76 -19.04
CA GLY A 235 12.22 -29.05 -18.06
C GLY A 235 11.62 -27.71 -17.62
N TYR A 236 10.31 -27.53 -17.76
CA TYR A 236 9.62 -26.35 -17.22
C TYR A 236 9.05 -26.60 -15.82
N GLY A 237 9.25 -25.63 -14.93
CA GLY A 237 8.49 -25.48 -13.71
C GLY A 237 7.25 -24.64 -13.90
N PHE A 238 6.56 -24.37 -12.80
CA PHE A 238 5.38 -23.51 -12.79
C PHE A 238 5.60 -22.28 -11.89
N THR A 239 5.11 -21.15 -12.34
CA THR A 239 5.00 -19.92 -11.52
C THR A 239 3.53 -19.53 -11.39
N ASP A 240 3.18 -18.84 -10.31
CA ASP A 240 1.85 -18.29 -10.15
C ASP A 240 1.68 -16.99 -10.95
N PRO A 241 0.43 -16.58 -11.27
CA PRO A 241 0.16 -15.33 -11.99
C PRO A 241 0.74 -14.10 -11.27
N TYR A 242 0.70 -14.06 -9.94
CA TYR A 242 1.14 -12.91 -9.15
C TYR A 242 2.62 -12.61 -9.36
N ARG A 243 3.46 -13.63 -9.30
CA ARG A 243 4.90 -13.50 -9.55
C ARG A 243 5.22 -13.33 -11.02
N SER A 244 4.36 -13.78 -11.91
CA SER A 244 4.59 -13.63 -13.35
C SER A 244 4.54 -12.18 -13.85
N VAL A 245 3.90 -11.25 -13.10
CA VAL A 245 3.83 -9.81 -13.43
C VAL A 245 4.81 -8.96 -12.62
N THR A 246 5.66 -9.58 -11.81
CA THR A 246 6.73 -8.93 -11.07
C THR A 246 8.09 -9.34 -11.62
N ARG A 247 9.13 -8.52 -11.43
CA ARG A 247 10.49 -8.84 -11.92
C ARG A 247 11.57 -8.24 -11.04
N GLY A 248 12.80 -8.68 -11.26
CA GLY A 248 14.01 -8.10 -10.67
C GLY A 248 13.91 -7.95 -9.15
N ALA A 249 14.47 -6.88 -8.62
CA ALA A 249 14.54 -6.62 -7.19
C ALA A 249 13.15 -6.50 -6.53
N ILE A 250 12.19 -5.84 -7.19
CA ILE A 250 10.81 -5.72 -6.68
C ILE A 250 10.16 -7.10 -6.61
N GLY A 251 10.32 -7.93 -7.66
CA GLY A 251 9.75 -9.28 -7.69
C GLY A 251 10.36 -10.19 -6.63
N TRP A 252 11.67 -10.12 -6.40
CA TRP A 252 12.33 -10.89 -5.34
C TRP A 252 11.91 -10.43 -3.95
N HIS A 253 11.82 -9.14 -3.73
CA HIS A 253 11.36 -8.56 -2.47
C HIS A 253 9.93 -8.99 -2.16
N TYR A 254 9.01 -8.84 -3.12
CA TYR A 254 7.62 -9.28 -3.01
C TYR A 254 7.50 -10.77 -2.68
N ALA A 255 8.27 -11.62 -3.38
CA ALA A 255 8.32 -13.06 -3.09
C ALA A 255 8.84 -13.35 -1.67
N GLY A 256 9.86 -12.62 -1.21
CA GLY A 256 10.43 -12.73 0.14
C GLY A 256 9.45 -12.36 1.25
N LEU A 257 8.56 -11.39 1.00
CA LEU A 257 7.49 -11.01 1.92
C LEU A 257 6.35 -12.04 2.00
N GLY A 258 6.28 -13.01 1.08
CA GLY A 258 5.21 -14.02 1.01
C GLY A 258 4.23 -13.78 -0.13
N ALA A 259 4.58 -12.92 -1.10
CA ALA A 259 3.80 -12.60 -2.30
C ALA A 259 2.36 -12.17 -1.96
N GLN A 260 1.34 -12.69 -2.66
CA GLN A 260 -0.08 -12.34 -2.45
C GLN A 260 -0.62 -12.62 -1.05
N ARG A 261 0.10 -13.40 -0.23
CA ARG A 261 -0.26 -13.68 1.18
C ARG A 261 0.32 -12.65 2.14
N SER A 262 1.17 -11.75 1.66
CA SER A 262 1.73 -10.65 2.44
C SER A 262 0.72 -9.53 2.63
N VAL A 263 1.10 -8.52 3.39
CA VAL A 263 0.33 -7.26 3.57
C VAL A 263 0.14 -6.50 2.26
N LEU A 264 0.94 -6.80 1.23
CA LEU A 264 0.84 -6.15 -0.08
C LEU A 264 -0.33 -6.69 -0.92
N GLY A 265 -0.73 -7.95 -0.75
CA GLY A 265 -1.75 -8.56 -1.59
C GLY A 265 -1.33 -8.70 -3.06
N ASP A 266 -2.30 -8.60 -3.97
CA ASP A 266 -2.08 -8.76 -5.40
C ASP A 266 -1.35 -7.58 -6.04
N PRO A 267 -0.46 -7.81 -7.03
CA PRO A 267 0.06 -6.74 -7.88
C PRO A 267 -1.08 -6.05 -8.64
N ARG A 268 -1.08 -4.72 -8.61
CA ARG A 268 -2.08 -3.87 -9.30
C ARG A 268 -1.54 -3.31 -10.60
N THR A 269 -0.23 -3.08 -10.71
CA THR A 269 0.40 -2.52 -11.91
C THR A 269 1.56 -3.38 -12.36
N ALA A 270 2.04 -3.14 -13.58
CA ALA A 270 3.41 -3.49 -13.94
C ALA A 270 4.41 -2.64 -13.15
N GLU A 271 5.68 -3.04 -13.15
CA GLU A 271 6.76 -2.19 -12.67
C GLU A 271 6.87 -0.93 -13.56
N MET A 272 6.89 0.23 -12.94
CA MET A 272 6.98 1.54 -13.56
C MET A 272 8.28 2.23 -13.12
N VAL A 273 8.77 3.18 -13.92
CA VAL A 273 9.85 4.07 -13.48
C VAL A 273 9.28 5.02 -12.42
N ALA A 274 9.92 5.10 -11.25
CA ALA A 274 9.45 5.95 -10.16
C ALA A 274 9.72 7.44 -10.44
N THR A 275 10.99 7.81 -10.76
CA THR A 275 11.37 9.20 -11.06
C THR A 275 12.26 9.28 -12.29
N THR A 276 13.35 8.50 -12.32
CA THR A 276 14.38 8.50 -13.36
C THR A 276 14.81 7.08 -13.68
N ALA A 277 15.59 6.89 -14.73
CA ALA A 277 16.25 5.61 -15.00
C ALA A 277 17.04 5.15 -13.76
N GLY A 278 16.98 3.86 -13.44
CA GLY A 278 17.59 3.29 -12.23
C GLY A 278 16.71 3.38 -10.98
N THR A 279 15.44 3.78 -11.13
CA THR A 279 14.45 3.74 -10.07
C THR A 279 13.18 3.04 -10.55
N ALA A 280 12.50 2.31 -9.67
CA ALA A 280 11.25 1.65 -10.01
C ALA A 280 10.24 1.69 -8.87
N VAL A 281 8.97 1.54 -9.22
CA VAL A 281 7.86 1.34 -8.30
C VAL A 281 6.87 0.35 -8.90
N GLN A 282 6.30 -0.48 -8.05
CA GLN A 282 5.15 -1.31 -8.42
C GLN A 282 4.08 -1.18 -7.34
N TRP A 283 2.83 -1.06 -7.77
CA TRP A 283 1.68 -0.94 -6.87
C TRP A 283 1.07 -2.32 -6.63
N PHE A 284 0.66 -2.49 -5.40
CA PHE A 284 -0.04 -3.66 -4.90
C PHE A 284 -1.35 -3.23 -4.21
N GLU A 285 -2.21 -4.15 -3.85
CA GLU A 285 -3.48 -3.83 -3.17
C GLU A 285 -3.26 -3.10 -1.84
N GLY A 286 -2.31 -3.57 -1.04
CA GLY A 286 -2.05 -3.03 0.30
C GLY A 286 -1.02 -1.91 0.35
N GLY A 287 -0.21 -1.71 -0.71
CA GLY A 287 0.88 -0.75 -0.67
C GLY A 287 1.69 -0.66 -1.95
N ARG A 288 2.92 -0.22 -1.84
CA ARG A 288 3.85 -0.09 -2.95
C ARG A 288 5.24 -0.61 -2.57
N VAL A 289 5.94 -1.19 -3.54
CA VAL A 289 7.37 -1.48 -3.43
C VAL A 289 8.12 -0.50 -4.30
N TYR A 290 9.07 0.20 -3.70
CA TYR A 290 9.97 1.12 -4.38
C TYR A 290 11.35 0.49 -4.47
N TRP A 291 12.01 0.69 -5.59
CA TRP A 291 13.39 0.25 -5.80
C TRP A 291 14.27 1.37 -6.30
N ARG A 292 15.47 1.39 -5.78
CA ARG A 292 16.59 2.20 -6.26
C ARG A 292 17.89 1.41 -6.11
N ASP A 293 18.76 1.45 -7.11
CA ASP A 293 19.96 0.59 -7.19
C ASP A 293 20.81 0.63 -5.90
N ALA A 294 21.10 1.81 -5.38
CA ALA A 294 21.93 1.96 -4.17
C ALA A 294 21.23 1.57 -2.86
N LEU A 295 19.92 1.46 -2.83
CA LEU A 295 19.11 1.29 -1.61
C LEU A 295 18.44 -0.09 -1.53
N GLY A 296 18.23 -0.76 -2.66
CA GLY A 296 17.44 -1.98 -2.75
C GLY A 296 15.94 -1.72 -2.95
N ALA A 297 15.15 -2.78 -2.76
CA ALA A 297 13.69 -2.72 -2.84
C ALA A 297 13.11 -2.67 -1.42
N HIS A 298 12.21 -1.71 -1.16
CA HIS A 298 11.54 -1.54 0.11
C HIS A 298 10.06 -1.26 -0.07
N GLU A 299 9.23 -1.82 0.79
CA GLU A 299 7.80 -1.61 0.78
C GLU A 299 7.36 -0.50 1.74
N VAL A 300 6.27 0.17 1.35
CA VAL A 300 5.52 1.13 2.19
C VAL A 300 4.04 0.83 2.03
N HIS A 301 3.32 0.59 3.12
CA HIS A 301 1.93 0.18 3.06
C HIS A 301 1.04 0.88 4.10
N GLY A 302 -0.25 0.58 4.11
CA GLY A 302 -1.20 1.03 5.11
C GLY A 302 -1.22 2.55 5.34
N ALA A 303 -1.28 2.95 6.61
CA ALA A 303 -1.35 4.37 7.00
C ALA A 303 -0.04 5.13 6.72
N ILE A 304 1.11 4.47 6.85
CA ILE A 304 2.41 5.06 6.50
C ILE A 304 2.48 5.28 4.99
N GLY A 305 2.05 4.29 4.19
CA GLY A 305 1.97 4.41 2.74
C GLY A 305 1.07 5.55 2.28
N ALA A 306 -0.13 5.66 2.87
CA ALA A 306 -1.04 6.76 2.58
C ALA A 306 -0.45 8.14 2.95
N ARG A 307 0.26 8.21 4.10
CA ARG A 307 0.92 9.45 4.51
C ARG A 307 2.08 9.80 3.59
N PHE A 308 2.89 8.82 3.20
CA PHE A 308 4.00 9.00 2.27
C PHE A 308 3.51 9.52 0.91
N ALA A 309 2.46 8.92 0.36
CA ALA A 309 1.80 9.40 -0.86
C ALA A 309 1.30 10.84 -0.72
N GLY A 310 0.64 11.18 0.39
CA GLY A 310 0.16 12.54 0.66
C GLY A 310 1.27 13.59 0.84
N LEU A 311 2.52 13.17 1.08
CA LEU A 311 3.69 14.06 1.11
C LEU A 311 4.33 14.24 -0.27
N GLY A 312 3.95 13.46 -1.29
CA GLY A 312 4.52 13.46 -2.63
C GLY A 312 5.51 12.32 -2.86
N SER A 313 5.37 11.22 -2.13
CA SER A 313 6.16 9.98 -2.30
C SER A 313 7.67 10.24 -2.40
N VAL A 314 8.36 9.55 -3.31
CA VAL A 314 9.82 9.65 -3.49
C VAL A 314 10.30 11.00 -3.99
N THR A 315 9.43 11.87 -4.50
CA THR A 315 9.77 13.26 -4.90
C THR A 315 9.65 14.24 -3.73
N SER A 316 9.16 13.80 -2.58
CA SER A 316 9.07 14.60 -1.37
C SER A 316 10.43 14.82 -0.71
N LEU A 317 10.43 15.59 0.37
CA LEU A 317 11.60 15.77 1.21
C LEU A 317 12.17 14.46 1.80
N LEU A 318 11.42 13.36 1.75
CA LEU A 318 11.82 12.07 2.32
C LEU A 318 12.73 11.27 1.37
N GLY A 319 12.54 11.37 0.05
CA GLY A 319 13.20 10.49 -0.91
C GLY A 319 12.67 9.06 -0.83
N PHE A 320 13.47 8.09 -1.27
CA PHE A 320 13.12 6.67 -1.29
C PHE A 320 13.09 6.05 0.11
N PRO A 321 12.22 5.05 0.36
CA PRO A 321 12.30 4.25 1.59
C PRO A 321 13.64 3.48 1.62
N VAL A 322 14.22 3.36 2.81
CA VAL A 322 15.46 2.62 3.06
C VAL A 322 15.24 1.45 4.04
N THR A 323 14.03 1.28 4.50
CA THR A 323 13.56 0.13 5.29
C THR A 323 12.17 -0.26 4.84
N ASP A 324 11.84 -1.51 5.02
CA ASP A 324 10.44 -1.96 5.02
C ASP A 324 9.70 -1.37 6.22
N GLU A 325 8.36 -1.42 6.19
CA GLU A 325 7.56 -1.03 7.34
C GLU A 325 7.82 -2.02 8.50
N THR A 326 8.53 -1.52 9.50
CA THR A 326 9.07 -2.30 10.61
C THR A 326 8.25 -2.04 11.88
N PRO A 327 7.92 -3.07 12.67
CA PRO A 327 7.36 -2.88 14.02
C PRO A 327 8.33 -2.10 14.89
N THR A 328 7.80 -1.19 15.73
CA THR A 328 8.63 -0.52 16.74
C THR A 328 9.05 -1.50 17.83
N PRO A 329 10.23 -1.32 18.46
CA PRO A 329 10.73 -2.20 19.52
C PRO A 329 9.83 -2.40 20.72
N ASP A 330 8.91 -1.44 21.00
CA ASP A 330 7.91 -1.55 22.05
C ASP A 330 6.64 -2.31 21.63
N GLY A 331 6.54 -2.69 20.34
CA GLY A 331 5.41 -3.42 19.76
C GLY A 331 4.13 -2.61 19.57
N THR A 332 4.15 -1.30 19.85
CA THR A 332 2.95 -0.44 19.81
C THR A 332 2.71 0.14 18.42
N GLY A 333 3.78 0.46 17.70
CA GLY A 333 3.73 1.19 16.43
C GLY A 333 4.48 0.50 15.31
N ARG A 334 4.59 1.23 14.21
CA ARG A 334 5.35 0.85 13.02
C ARG A 334 6.05 2.07 12.45
N PHE A 335 7.09 1.85 11.66
CA PHE A 335 7.83 2.93 11.00
C PHE A 335 8.47 2.50 9.68
N ASN A 336 8.71 3.50 8.81
CA ASN A 336 9.69 3.43 7.72
C ASN A 336 10.71 4.55 7.89
N HIS A 337 11.95 4.26 7.55
CA HIS A 337 13.01 5.25 7.36
C HIS A 337 13.18 5.56 5.88
N PHE A 338 13.64 6.78 5.59
CA PHE A 338 13.77 7.30 4.23
C PHE A 338 15.15 7.91 3.99
N GLU A 339 15.53 7.94 2.72
CA GLU A 339 16.85 8.30 2.20
C GLU A 339 17.39 9.64 2.71
N HIS A 340 16.54 10.67 2.78
CA HIS A 340 16.96 12.01 3.18
C HIS A 340 16.91 12.24 4.69
N GLY A 341 16.95 11.18 5.50
CA GLY A 341 17.03 11.28 6.95
C GLY A 341 15.70 11.61 7.64
N GLY A 342 14.58 11.34 6.98
CA GLY A 342 13.24 11.39 7.56
C GLY A 342 12.74 10.03 8.00
N SER A 343 11.68 10.01 8.79
CA SER A 343 10.96 8.81 9.19
C SER A 343 9.47 9.10 9.32
N LEU A 344 8.67 8.12 8.95
CA LEU A 344 7.25 8.10 9.27
C LEU A 344 7.03 7.06 10.38
N TYR A 345 6.43 7.47 11.47
CA TYR A 345 6.04 6.61 12.59
C TYR A 345 4.52 6.59 12.70
N TRP A 346 3.98 5.44 12.93
CA TRP A 346 2.55 5.24 13.09
C TRP A 346 2.23 4.48 14.37
N THR A 347 1.15 4.92 15.05
CA THR A 347 0.45 4.12 16.07
C THR A 347 -1.05 4.28 15.88
N PRO A 348 -1.89 3.36 16.43
CA PRO A 348 -3.35 3.55 16.41
C PRO A 348 -3.82 4.87 17.03
N ALA A 349 -3.08 5.38 18.02
CA ALA A 349 -3.45 6.59 18.76
C ALA A 349 -3.02 7.88 18.05
N THR A 350 -1.87 7.89 17.36
CA THR A 350 -1.29 9.11 16.77
C THR A 350 -1.51 9.23 15.27
N GLY A 351 -1.82 8.12 14.57
CA GLY A 351 -1.73 8.06 13.12
C GLY A 351 -0.29 8.14 12.62
N ALA A 352 -0.10 8.21 11.31
CA ALA A 352 1.24 8.32 10.71
C ALA A 352 1.75 9.77 10.81
N ARG A 353 2.94 9.96 11.42
CA ARG A 353 3.58 11.26 11.68
C ARG A 353 4.99 11.31 11.14
N LEU A 354 5.34 12.47 10.58
CA LEU A 354 6.66 12.75 10.04
C LEU A 354 7.57 13.34 11.13
N VAL A 355 8.77 12.75 11.25
CA VAL A 355 9.88 13.35 12.01
C VAL A 355 11.11 13.38 11.10
N TYR A 356 11.79 14.53 11.05
CA TYR A 356 12.79 14.78 10.03
C TYR A 356 14.05 15.48 10.59
N GLY A 357 15.19 15.30 9.92
CA GLY A 357 16.41 16.07 10.11
C GLY A 357 16.93 16.10 11.56
N ALA A 358 17.31 17.30 12.04
CA ALA A 358 17.91 17.49 13.36
C ALA A 358 16.95 17.17 14.52
N ILE A 359 15.65 17.40 14.34
CA ILE A 359 14.64 17.03 15.33
C ILE A 359 14.57 15.50 15.47
N ARG A 360 14.56 14.78 14.34
CA ARG A 360 14.63 13.31 14.36
C ARG A 360 15.90 12.80 15.04
N ALA A 361 17.06 13.41 14.71
CA ALA A 361 18.35 13.03 15.32
C ALA A 361 18.34 13.26 16.86
N LYS A 362 17.77 14.38 17.31
CA LYS A 362 17.58 14.64 18.75
C LYS A 362 16.69 13.59 19.41
N TRP A 363 15.52 13.31 18.84
CA TRP A 363 14.61 12.29 19.33
C TRP A 363 15.28 10.89 19.38
N ALA A 364 16.06 10.56 18.36
CA ALA A 364 16.87 9.34 18.34
C ALA A 364 17.84 9.27 19.54
N SER A 365 18.56 10.39 19.83
CA SER A 365 19.51 10.46 20.96
C SER A 365 18.83 10.34 22.33
N LEU A 366 17.52 10.60 22.39
CA LEU A 366 16.70 10.49 23.60
C LEU A 366 15.98 9.13 23.71
N GLY A 367 16.29 8.16 22.82
CA GLY A 367 15.79 6.78 22.88
C GLY A 367 14.54 6.50 22.06
N TRP A 368 14.24 7.33 21.06
CA TRP A 368 13.09 7.18 20.16
C TRP A 368 11.75 7.11 20.93
N GLU A 369 10.82 6.26 20.45
CA GLU A 369 9.51 6.04 21.10
C GLU A 369 9.61 5.44 22.50
N ARG A 370 10.72 4.79 22.82
CA ARG A 370 10.97 4.22 24.17
C ARG A 370 11.53 5.23 25.16
N GLY A 371 11.99 6.37 24.67
CA GLY A 371 12.41 7.49 25.51
C GLY A 371 11.23 8.21 26.15
N PHE A 372 11.51 9.15 27.05
CA PHE A 372 10.48 9.90 27.78
C PHE A 372 9.59 10.77 26.89
N LEU A 373 10.02 11.08 25.67
CA LEU A 373 9.20 11.82 24.70
C LEU A 373 8.08 10.96 24.08
N GLY A 374 8.25 9.63 24.02
CA GLY A 374 7.29 8.76 23.37
C GLY A 374 7.18 9.02 21.86
N TYR A 375 6.01 8.73 21.29
CA TYR A 375 5.73 8.87 19.85
C TYR A 375 5.46 10.32 19.42
N PRO A 376 5.76 10.68 18.16
CA PRO A 376 5.32 11.96 17.61
C PRO A 376 3.78 11.99 17.51
N VAL A 377 3.19 13.10 17.96
CA VAL A 377 1.73 13.33 17.92
C VAL A 377 1.33 14.33 16.84
N GLY A 378 2.30 15.02 16.24
CA GLY A 378 2.14 15.96 15.14
C GLY A 378 3.31 15.87 14.18
N ASP A 379 3.10 16.37 12.96
CA ASP A 379 4.20 16.54 12.02
C ASP A 379 5.10 17.71 12.43
N GLU A 380 6.30 17.76 11.87
CA GLU A 380 7.19 18.89 12.04
C GLU A 380 6.60 20.15 11.40
N VAL A 381 6.48 21.22 12.17
CA VAL A 381 5.91 22.50 11.76
C VAL A 381 6.89 23.65 11.90
N GLY A 382 6.71 24.70 11.08
CA GLY A 382 7.41 25.96 11.26
C GLY A 382 6.91 26.68 12.52
N VAL A 383 7.85 27.22 13.31
CA VAL A 383 7.58 28.09 14.46
C VAL A 383 8.41 29.36 14.38
N THR A 384 8.14 30.35 15.21
CA THR A 384 8.92 31.61 15.21
C THR A 384 10.41 31.32 15.40
N GLY A 385 11.19 31.61 14.40
CA GLY A 385 12.65 31.46 14.39
C GLY A 385 13.18 30.04 14.16
N GLY A 386 12.31 29.05 13.87
CA GLY A 386 12.76 27.67 13.70
C GLY A 386 11.65 26.69 13.33
N ARG A 387 11.81 25.46 13.77
CA ARG A 387 10.87 24.34 13.57
C ARG A 387 10.61 23.60 14.87
N ALA A 388 9.53 22.88 14.96
CA ALA A 388 9.19 22.06 16.12
C ALA A 388 8.43 20.81 15.73
N SER A 389 8.62 19.73 16.49
CA SER A 389 7.76 18.54 16.51
C SER A 389 7.25 18.28 17.91
N GLN A 390 5.98 17.90 18.00
CA GLN A 390 5.33 17.53 19.26
C GLN A 390 5.35 16.02 19.42
N PHE A 391 5.63 15.59 20.65
CA PHE A 391 5.65 14.19 21.07
C PHE A 391 4.70 14.00 22.24
N GLN A 392 4.41 12.77 22.61
CA GLN A 392 3.53 12.44 23.74
C GLN A 392 4.00 13.05 25.06
N GLY A 393 5.31 13.04 25.31
CA GLY A 393 5.91 13.49 26.56
C GLY A 393 6.50 14.91 26.51
N GLY A 394 6.54 15.57 25.35
CA GLY A 394 7.17 16.88 25.22
C GLY A 394 7.23 17.41 23.79
N SER A 395 8.14 18.34 23.55
CA SER A 395 8.37 18.90 22.21
C SER A 395 9.87 19.08 21.95
N VAL A 396 10.28 18.92 20.70
CA VAL A 396 11.65 19.24 20.25
C VAL A 396 11.57 20.44 19.33
N TYR A 397 12.40 21.45 19.61
CA TYR A 397 12.54 22.68 18.82
C TYR A 397 13.89 22.72 18.16
N TRP A 398 13.96 23.25 16.96
CA TRP A 398 15.20 23.38 16.22
C TRP A 398 15.33 24.72 15.50
N SER A 399 16.53 25.25 15.47
CA SER A 399 16.97 26.25 14.49
C SER A 399 18.43 26.03 14.12
N ALA A 400 18.88 26.61 13.00
CA ALA A 400 20.29 26.53 12.62
C ALA A 400 21.24 27.21 13.66
N ALA A 401 20.74 28.19 14.43
CA ALA A 401 21.51 28.92 15.40
C ALA A 401 21.55 28.24 16.80
N THR A 402 20.54 27.47 17.15
CA THR A 402 20.46 26.85 18.49
C THR A 402 20.75 25.35 18.49
N GLY A 403 20.60 24.67 17.34
CA GLY A 403 20.50 23.22 17.31
C GLY A 403 19.11 22.73 17.69
N ALA A 404 18.99 21.44 17.95
CA ALA A 404 17.73 20.79 18.36
C ALA A 404 17.75 20.54 19.86
N HIS A 405 16.74 21.08 20.58
CA HIS A 405 16.58 20.95 22.02
C HIS A 405 15.16 20.55 22.38
N GLU A 406 15.04 19.66 23.36
CA GLU A 406 13.76 19.25 23.91
C GLU A 406 13.30 20.17 25.04
N VAL A 407 11.97 20.26 25.20
CA VAL A 407 11.32 20.88 26.37
C VAL A 407 10.15 19.99 26.76
N HIS A 408 10.04 19.62 28.04
CA HIS A 408 8.99 18.69 28.49
C HIS A 408 8.36 19.06 29.82
N GLY A 409 7.38 18.29 30.27
CA GLY A 409 6.76 18.39 31.57
C GLY A 409 6.26 19.78 31.97
N ALA A 410 6.49 20.18 33.25
CA ALA A 410 6.04 21.46 33.82
C ALA A 410 6.73 22.67 33.14
N ILE A 411 8.00 22.50 32.72
CA ILE A 411 8.73 23.55 32.00
C ILE A 411 8.08 23.83 30.67
N LEU A 412 7.69 22.80 29.89
CA LEU A 412 6.95 22.97 28.63
C LEU A 412 5.61 23.68 28.84
N GLY A 413 4.84 23.26 29.88
CA GLY A 413 3.57 23.91 30.18
C GLY A 413 3.74 25.41 30.46
N ARG A 414 4.76 25.79 31.24
CA ARG A 414 5.07 27.18 31.53
C ARG A 414 5.58 27.95 30.32
N TYR A 415 6.42 27.32 29.51
CA TYR A 415 6.93 27.87 28.24
C TYR A 415 5.81 28.24 27.28
N LEU A 416 4.88 27.30 27.06
CA LEU A 416 3.72 27.51 26.16
C LEU A 416 2.79 28.61 26.70
N ALA A 417 2.56 28.67 28.04
CA ALA A 417 1.77 29.70 28.67
C ALA A 417 2.38 31.12 28.54
N GLN A 418 3.69 31.20 28.27
CA GLN A 418 4.40 32.46 28.00
C GLN A 418 4.55 32.79 26.52
N GLY A 419 3.78 32.10 25.65
CA GLY A 419 3.77 32.31 24.17
C GLY A 419 4.79 31.47 23.40
N GLY A 420 5.45 30.49 24.03
CA GLY A 420 6.37 29.58 23.37
C GLY A 420 7.48 30.30 22.60
N THR A 421 7.73 29.86 21.36
CA THR A 421 8.78 30.47 20.50
C THR A 421 8.49 31.92 20.09
N ALA A 422 7.23 32.34 20.10
CA ALA A 422 6.84 33.73 19.80
C ALA A 422 6.88 34.63 21.06
N GLY A 423 6.98 34.05 22.25
CA GLY A 423 7.07 34.76 23.48
C GLY A 423 8.46 35.31 23.77
N ARG A 424 8.65 36.01 24.91
CA ARG A 424 9.90 36.62 25.32
C ARG A 424 11.09 35.64 25.37
N LEU A 425 10.84 34.39 25.72
CA LEU A 425 11.89 33.39 25.89
C LEU A 425 12.49 32.94 24.52
N GLY A 426 11.71 32.98 23.45
CA GLY A 426 12.16 32.52 22.14
C GLY A 426 12.46 31.01 22.12
N LEU A 427 13.34 30.58 21.24
CA LEU A 427 13.74 29.18 21.10
C LEU A 427 14.59 28.66 22.28
N PRO A 428 14.47 27.38 22.70
CA PRO A 428 15.39 26.76 23.65
C PRO A 428 16.82 26.70 23.08
N VAL A 429 17.79 26.83 23.97
CA VAL A 429 19.22 26.73 23.68
C VAL A 429 19.92 25.64 24.49
N SER A 430 19.18 24.97 25.36
CA SER A 430 19.61 23.75 26.06
C SER A 430 18.48 22.74 26.11
N ASP A 431 18.84 21.48 26.27
CA ASP A 431 17.93 20.47 26.80
C ASP A 431 17.59 20.77 28.27
N GLU A 432 16.59 20.11 28.82
CA GLU A 432 16.33 20.19 30.25
C GLU A 432 17.41 19.43 31.02
N TYR A 433 18.07 20.11 31.96
CA TYR A 433 19.15 19.57 32.76
C TYR A 433 18.90 19.75 34.26
N THR A 434 19.59 18.93 35.09
CA THR A 434 19.48 18.95 36.54
C THR A 434 20.23 20.13 37.11
N VAL A 435 19.60 20.82 38.08
CA VAL A 435 20.18 21.87 38.90
C VAL A 435 19.86 21.55 40.38
N PRO A 436 20.60 22.15 41.36
CA PRO A 436 20.28 21.94 42.76
C PRO A 436 18.80 22.25 43.09
N GLY A 437 18.08 21.27 43.63
CA GLY A 437 16.67 21.37 43.96
C GLY A 437 15.68 21.39 42.80
N GLY A 438 16.08 20.98 41.58
CA GLY A 438 15.12 20.90 40.45
C GLY A 438 15.76 20.69 39.09
N ARG A 439 15.08 21.19 38.05
CA ARG A 439 15.51 21.10 36.65
C ARG A 439 15.39 22.45 35.96
N ARG A 440 16.15 22.66 34.91
CA ARG A 440 16.20 23.93 34.18
C ARG A 440 16.34 23.70 32.66
N SER A 441 15.69 24.57 31.91
CA SER A 441 15.95 24.75 30.48
C SER A 441 16.28 26.21 30.18
N ASP A 442 17.28 26.44 29.36
CA ASP A 442 17.70 27.76 28.90
C ASP A 442 17.11 28.08 27.53
N PHE A 443 16.75 29.33 27.34
CA PHE A 443 16.14 29.87 26.12
C PHE A 443 16.92 31.12 25.69
N ARG A 444 16.74 31.57 24.46
CA ARG A 444 17.39 32.79 23.95
C ARG A 444 17.15 34.03 24.83
N GLY A 445 15.95 34.14 25.39
CA GLY A 445 15.53 35.31 26.16
C GLY A 445 15.47 35.08 27.68
N GLY A 446 16.10 34.00 28.19
CA GLY A 446 16.13 33.69 29.64
C GLY A 446 16.07 32.19 29.92
N TRP A 447 15.55 31.84 31.09
CA TRP A 447 15.47 30.45 31.50
C TRP A 447 14.17 30.13 32.25
N LEU A 448 13.81 28.85 32.29
CA LEU A 448 12.77 28.30 33.13
C LEU A 448 13.39 27.25 34.05
N ARG A 449 13.06 27.32 35.35
CA ARG A 449 13.49 26.36 36.36
C ARG A 449 12.27 25.78 37.08
N TRP A 450 12.17 24.48 37.09
CA TRP A 450 11.23 23.73 37.87
C TRP A 450 11.84 23.40 39.26
N ASP A 451 11.08 23.60 40.32
CA ASP A 451 11.48 23.30 41.69
C ASP A 451 10.87 21.96 42.12
N ALA A 452 11.71 21.02 42.56
CA ALA A 452 11.29 19.66 42.90
C ALA A 452 10.47 19.55 44.16
N VAL A 453 10.53 20.53 45.07
CA VAL A 453 9.80 20.53 46.35
C VAL A 453 8.41 21.12 46.17
N THR A 454 8.34 22.25 45.49
CA THR A 454 7.08 23.00 45.32
C THR A 454 6.33 22.70 44.04
N GLY A 455 6.97 22.09 43.07
CA GLY A 455 6.43 21.90 41.70
C GLY A 455 6.32 23.18 40.88
N ALA A 456 6.72 24.31 41.41
CA ALA A 456 6.60 25.62 40.75
C ALA A 456 7.64 25.79 39.64
N VAL A 457 7.25 26.50 38.56
CA VAL A 457 8.18 26.89 37.50
C VAL A 457 8.41 28.40 37.56
N THR A 458 9.65 28.78 37.80
CA THR A 458 10.11 30.17 37.82
C THR A 458 10.77 30.56 36.52
N THR A 459 10.69 31.86 36.17
CA THR A 459 11.30 32.42 34.96
C THR A 459 12.38 33.41 35.36
N GLY A 460 13.55 33.34 34.75
CA GLY A 460 14.62 34.31 34.92
C GLY A 460 15.09 34.95 33.62
N ASN A 461 15.89 35.99 33.76
CA ASN A 461 16.57 36.65 32.65
C ASN A 461 17.84 35.90 32.25
N PRO A 462 18.38 36.15 31.02
CA PRO A 462 19.65 35.58 30.55
C PRO A 462 20.80 35.81 31.53
#